data_6a29ae9b3c390ee30cc156ce45d9480c
#
_entry.id   6a29ae9b3c390ee30cc156ce45d9480c
#
_cell.length_a   1.000
_cell.length_b   1.000
_cell.length_c   1.000
_cell.angle_alpha   90.00
_cell.angle_beta   90.00
_cell.angle_gamma   90.00
#
_symmetry.space_group_name_H-M   'P 1'
#
loop_
_entity.id
_entity.type
_entity.pdbx_description
1 polymer ?
#
loop_
_entity_poly.entity_id
_entity_poly.type
_entity_poly.pdbx_seq_one_letter_code
_entity_poly.pdbx_strand_id
1 'polypeptide(L)'
;MNIIVVGAGIAGLSTAWSLVKRGHNVTLLEQGAIPNPLAASGDHHRIIRRAYGGAAGYGRLITEAYEAWDELWSDLGESHLDPRGFLCVSREEGDEAEEYLEGMRDGGYGFDYVEAAEAARRWPFLEADTFRYAFFSTEGGALHCRRIAAGIAKWLREHGANVYENSKVVAIDRDAGKVELESGEMLSADRVVITAGAWVLKLFPELGAELTTYRTAVVYLEPPADLRAAWAEAPVILDVGGTTDGYIIPPSGGGGLKFGSGLHKVRTSDADWNREPVEGEGEAIRNLFAPPMKRIGEYGVTSVVTCAYTFTDDERFTAAEFGTCLVVSACSGHGYKFGASVGRRAAEAVESGGIDDFRRWLRAEA
;
A
#
# COMPACT_ATOMS: atom_id res chain seq x y z
N MET A 1 -25.59 12.57 5.69
CA MET A 1 -25.13 12.24 7.05
C MET A 1 -23.90 13.08 7.36
N ASN A 2 -23.64 13.31 8.65
CA ASN A 2 -22.36 13.81 9.12
C ASN A 2 -21.47 12.59 9.42
N ILE A 3 -20.30 12.53 8.83
CA ILE A 3 -19.40 11.38 8.95
C ILE A 3 -18.01 11.85 9.36
N ILE A 4 -17.45 11.23 10.39
CA ILE A 4 -16.06 11.42 10.77
C ILE A 4 -15.23 10.25 10.22
N VAL A 5 -14.12 10.57 9.53
CA VAL A 5 -13.12 9.58 9.09
C VAL A 5 -11.86 9.81 9.92
N VAL A 6 -11.40 8.78 10.60
CA VAL A 6 -10.21 8.81 11.47
C VAL A 6 -9.03 8.13 10.78
N GLY A 7 -8.00 8.92 10.47
CA GLY A 7 -6.80 8.52 9.75
C GLY A 7 -6.84 8.92 8.27
N ALA A 8 -5.82 9.68 7.83
CA ALA A 8 -5.65 10.13 6.44
C ALA A 8 -4.59 9.31 5.68
N GLY A 9 -4.51 8.00 5.94
CA GLY A 9 -3.88 7.03 5.06
C GLY A 9 -4.71 6.88 3.77
N ILE A 10 -4.22 6.06 2.82
CA ILE A 10 -4.92 5.89 1.54
C ILE A 10 -6.37 5.43 1.70
N ALA A 11 -6.65 4.52 2.62
CA ALA A 11 -8.02 4.05 2.87
C ALA A 11 -8.94 5.19 3.36
N GLY A 12 -8.46 6.02 4.31
CA GLY A 12 -9.26 7.12 4.85
C GLY A 12 -9.46 8.27 3.87
N LEU A 13 -8.41 8.66 3.17
CA LEU A 13 -8.49 9.68 2.12
C LEU A 13 -9.47 9.28 1.01
N SER A 14 -9.37 8.03 0.52
CA SER A 14 -10.27 7.54 -0.53
C SER A 14 -11.70 7.33 -0.04
N THR A 15 -11.89 6.93 1.24
CA THR A 15 -13.23 6.85 1.84
C THR A 15 -13.85 8.24 1.95
N ALA A 16 -13.10 9.22 2.46
CA ALA A 16 -13.56 10.61 2.55
C ALA A 16 -13.91 11.18 1.17
N TRP A 17 -13.05 10.95 0.15
CA TRP A 17 -13.33 11.32 -1.24
C TRP A 17 -14.64 10.74 -1.74
N SER A 18 -14.86 9.43 -1.59
CA SER A 18 -16.07 8.77 -2.04
C SER A 18 -17.33 9.25 -1.30
N LEU A 19 -17.23 9.48 0.02
CA LEU A 19 -18.35 10.01 0.82
C LEU A 19 -18.74 11.44 0.42
N VAL A 20 -17.75 12.31 0.16
CA VAL A 20 -18.02 13.68 -0.33
C VAL A 20 -18.72 13.65 -1.68
N LYS A 21 -18.28 12.81 -2.63
CA LYS A 21 -18.94 12.63 -3.92
C LYS A 21 -20.41 12.18 -3.79
N ARG A 22 -20.72 11.45 -2.73
CA ARG A 22 -22.07 10.96 -2.42
C ARG A 22 -22.91 11.97 -1.64
N GLY A 23 -22.39 13.18 -1.41
CA GLY A 23 -23.10 14.30 -0.79
C GLY A 23 -23.17 14.24 0.73
N HIS A 24 -22.24 13.56 1.39
CA HIS A 24 -22.12 13.57 2.85
C HIS A 24 -21.27 14.73 3.36
N ASN A 25 -21.56 15.18 4.58
CA ASN A 25 -20.72 16.11 5.31
C ASN A 25 -19.58 15.32 5.98
N VAL A 26 -18.35 15.49 5.50
CA VAL A 26 -17.20 14.70 5.96
C VAL A 26 -16.23 15.54 6.77
N THR A 27 -15.85 15.01 7.92
CA THR A 27 -14.72 15.50 8.73
C THR A 27 -13.63 14.42 8.75
N LEU A 28 -12.45 14.73 8.19
CA LEU A 28 -11.28 13.86 8.18
C LEU A 28 -10.29 14.33 9.25
N LEU A 29 -9.92 13.41 10.14
CA LEU A 29 -9.01 13.66 11.26
C LEU A 29 -7.71 12.86 11.05
N GLU A 30 -6.56 13.53 11.07
CA GLU A 30 -5.25 12.90 10.97
C GLU A 30 -4.35 13.33 12.14
N GLN A 31 -3.69 12.36 12.77
CA GLN A 31 -2.84 12.61 13.94
C GLN A 31 -1.58 13.43 13.63
N GLY A 32 -1.11 13.40 12.39
CA GLY A 32 0.04 14.16 11.90
C GLY A 32 -0.30 15.07 10.73
N ALA A 33 0.69 15.40 9.92
CA ALA A 33 0.51 16.10 8.65
C ALA A 33 -0.05 15.13 7.58
N ILE A 34 -0.58 15.68 6.49
CA ILE A 34 -1.00 14.91 5.30
C ILE A 34 -0.09 15.29 4.11
N PRO A 35 0.72 14.37 3.58
CA PRO A 35 0.92 12.96 3.97
C PRO A 35 1.69 12.79 5.28
N ASN A 36 1.26 11.84 6.12
CA ASN A 36 1.96 11.50 7.37
C ASN A 36 3.15 10.57 7.07
N PRO A 37 4.40 10.99 7.34
CA PRO A 37 5.58 10.18 7.04
C PRO A 37 5.67 8.88 7.84
N LEU A 38 4.99 8.79 8.99
CA LEU A 38 4.95 7.58 9.81
C LEU A 38 3.91 6.57 9.35
N ALA A 39 2.95 6.98 8.51
CA ALA A 39 1.93 6.08 8.00
C ALA A 39 2.49 5.11 6.95
N ALA A 40 1.90 3.92 6.84
CA ALA A 40 2.23 2.97 5.77
C ALA A 40 2.05 3.58 4.36
N SER A 41 1.15 4.56 4.23
CA SER A 41 0.91 5.35 3.01
C SER A 41 1.84 6.55 2.84
N GLY A 42 2.69 6.87 3.81
CA GLY A 42 3.46 8.13 3.86
C GLY A 42 4.78 8.14 3.08
N ASP A 43 5.19 7.00 2.56
CA ASP A 43 6.41 6.87 1.76
C ASP A 43 6.22 7.45 0.34
N HIS A 44 7.29 7.51 -0.47
CA HIS A 44 7.27 8.13 -1.79
C HIS A 44 6.35 7.43 -2.78
N HIS A 45 6.45 6.11 -2.88
CA HIS A 45 5.74 5.32 -3.90
C HIS A 45 5.42 3.90 -3.44
N ARG A 46 4.42 3.30 -4.12
CA ARG A 46 3.98 1.91 -3.97
C ARG A 46 3.72 1.31 -5.35
N ILE A 47 3.78 -0.02 -5.43
CA ILE A 47 3.52 -0.74 -6.68
C ILE A 47 2.01 -0.92 -6.89
N ILE A 48 1.57 -0.74 -8.14
CA ILE A 48 0.31 -1.27 -8.65
C ILE A 48 0.61 -2.23 -9.80
N ARG A 49 -0.14 -3.33 -9.88
CA ARG A 49 0.08 -4.39 -10.88
C ARG A 49 -1.13 -5.28 -11.05
N ARG A 50 -1.27 -5.93 -12.20
CA ARG A 50 -2.31 -6.93 -12.47
C ARG A 50 -1.97 -8.31 -11.92
N ALA A 51 -0.69 -8.67 -11.83
CA ALA A 51 -0.26 -9.99 -11.38
C ALA A 51 -0.69 -10.30 -9.95
N TYR A 52 -1.44 -11.36 -9.78
CA TYR A 52 -1.79 -12.04 -8.55
C TYR A 52 -1.80 -13.52 -8.79
N GLY A 53 -1.13 -14.29 -7.92
CA GLY A 53 -1.05 -15.76 -8.01
C GLY A 53 -2.09 -16.45 -7.15
N GLY A 54 -1.67 -17.26 -6.17
CA GLY A 54 -2.53 -18.06 -5.30
C GLY A 54 -3.62 -17.30 -4.53
N ALA A 55 -3.50 -15.97 -4.40
CA ALA A 55 -4.55 -15.08 -3.91
C ALA A 55 -5.52 -14.67 -5.05
N ALA A 56 -6.02 -15.62 -5.82
CA ALA A 56 -6.80 -15.42 -7.06
C ALA A 56 -7.99 -14.44 -6.92
N GLY A 57 -8.59 -14.36 -5.74
CA GLY A 57 -9.65 -13.39 -5.46
C GLY A 57 -9.19 -11.95 -5.64
N TYR A 58 -7.98 -11.60 -5.19
CA TYR A 58 -7.42 -10.27 -5.38
C TYR A 58 -7.08 -9.96 -6.85
N GLY A 59 -6.82 -10.98 -7.67
CA GLY A 59 -6.71 -10.85 -9.12
C GLY A 59 -7.98 -10.31 -9.77
N ARG A 60 -9.16 -10.67 -9.26
CA ARG A 60 -10.44 -10.06 -9.71
C ARG A 60 -10.58 -8.62 -9.20
N LEU A 61 -10.28 -8.38 -7.93
CA LEU A 61 -10.43 -7.05 -7.32
C LEU A 61 -9.48 -5.99 -7.91
N ILE A 62 -8.35 -6.40 -8.49
CA ILE A 62 -7.40 -5.43 -9.06
C ILE A 62 -8.00 -4.69 -10.27
N THR A 63 -8.89 -5.31 -11.03
CA THR A 63 -9.58 -4.62 -12.13
C THR A 63 -10.44 -3.48 -11.60
N GLU A 64 -11.25 -3.74 -10.58
CA GLU A 64 -12.04 -2.70 -9.91
C GLU A 64 -11.14 -1.61 -9.27
N ALA A 65 -9.96 -2.00 -8.77
CA ALA A 65 -9.01 -1.04 -8.24
C ALA A 65 -8.51 -0.07 -9.31
N TYR A 66 -8.16 -0.55 -10.52
CA TYR A 66 -7.77 0.34 -11.63
C TYR A 66 -8.90 1.29 -12.02
N GLU A 67 -10.14 0.80 -12.14
CA GLU A 67 -11.32 1.62 -12.43
C GLU A 67 -11.51 2.72 -11.36
N ALA A 68 -11.36 2.37 -10.09
CA ALA A 68 -11.48 3.33 -8.99
C ALA A 68 -10.34 4.36 -8.98
N TRP A 69 -9.12 3.97 -9.37
CA TRP A 69 -8.02 4.91 -9.57
C TRP A 69 -8.27 5.85 -10.73
N ASP A 70 -8.80 5.36 -11.86
CA ASP A 70 -9.11 6.19 -13.03
C ASP A 70 -10.21 7.22 -12.72
N GLU A 71 -11.22 6.84 -11.93
CA GLU A 71 -12.22 7.76 -11.41
C GLU A 71 -11.58 8.83 -10.53
N LEU A 72 -10.71 8.43 -9.61
CA LEU A 72 -9.99 9.37 -8.74
C LEU A 72 -9.11 10.34 -9.55
N TRP A 73 -8.37 9.86 -10.56
CA TRP A 73 -7.58 10.72 -11.43
C TRP A 73 -8.42 11.74 -12.20
N SER A 74 -9.61 11.33 -12.64
CA SER A 74 -10.56 12.25 -13.27
C SER A 74 -10.99 13.39 -12.35
N ASP A 75 -11.23 13.08 -11.07
CA ASP A 75 -11.62 14.08 -10.06
C ASP A 75 -10.45 14.98 -9.66
N LEU A 76 -9.24 14.44 -9.55
CA LEU A 76 -8.05 15.22 -9.22
C LEU A 76 -7.55 16.07 -10.40
N GLY A 77 -7.95 15.74 -11.64
CA GLY A 77 -7.50 16.39 -12.87
C GLY A 77 -6.09 15.99 -13.31
N GLU A 78 -5.43 15.08 -12.60
CA GLU A 78 -4.12 14.54 -12.97
C GLU A 78 -3.94 13.10 -12.42
N SER A 79 -3.16 12.29 -13.17
CA SER A 79 -2.74 10.96 -12.70
C SER A 79 -1.42 11.03 -11.95
N HIS A 80 -1.35 10.35 -10.82
CA HIS A 80 -0.12 10.17 -10.05
C HIS A 80 0.42 8.73 -10.17
N LEU A 81 0.10 8.04 -11.25
CA LEU A 81 0.67 6.77 -11.65
C LEU A 81 1.82 7.00 -12.63
N ASP A 82 2.98 6.40 -12.38
CA ASP A 82 4.05 6.24 -13.36
C ASP A 82 3.87 4.85 -14.02
N PRO A 83 3.35 4.78 -15.27
CA PRO A 83 2.90 3.54 -15.90
C PRO A 83 4.03 2.79 -16.61
N ARG A 84 5.17 2.61 -15.96
CA ARG A 84 6.36 1.98 -16.54
C ARG A 84 6.31 0.46 -16.61
N GLY A 85 5.18 -0.15 -16.27
CA GLY A 85 5.00 -1.59 -16.25
C GLY A 85 5.66 -2.25 -15.03
N PHE A 86 5.62 -3.58 -15.04
CA PHE A 86 6.30 -4.38 -14.02
C PHE A 86 7.06 -5.55 -14.64
N LEU A 87 8.12 -5.94 -13.97
CA LEU A 87 8.94 -7.11 -14.24
C LEU A 87 8.81 -8.10 -13.08
N CYS A 88 8.62 -9.37 -13.37
CA CYS A 88 8.68 -10.44 -12.39
C CYS A 88 9.82 -11.38 -12.76
N VAL A 89 10.57 -11.86 -11.77
CA VAL A 89 11.78 -12.66 -11.97
C VAL A 89 11.63 -14.00 -11.26
N SER A 90 11.57 -15.10 -12.02
CA SER A 90 11.54 -16.46 -11.47
C SER A 90 12.95 -16.99 -11.23
N ARG A 91 13.22 -17.43 -10.01
CA ARG A 91 14.52 -18.01 -9.62
C ARG A 91 14.46 -19.53 -9.46
N GLU A 92 13.35 -20.03 -8.96
CA GLU A 92 13.18 -21.44 -8.59
C GLU A 92 11.90 -22.00 -9.19
N GLU A 93 11.81 -23.30 -9.39
CA GLU A 93 10.59 -23.98 -9.82
C GLU A 93 9.54 -23.92 -8.68
N GLY A 94 8.33 -23.51 -9.02
CA GLY A 94 7.24 -23.36 -8.06
C GLY A 94 7.30 -22.08 -7.22
N ASP A 95 8.10 -21.08 -7.61
CA ASP A 95 8.13 -19.80 -6.92
C ASP A 95 6.90 -18.92 -7.24
N GLU A 96 6.69 -17.85 -6.46
CA GLU A 96 5.54 -16.93 -6.65
C GLU A 96 5.50 -16.30 -8.05
N ALA A 97 6.64 -16.19 -8.74
CA ALA A 97 6.68 -15.68 -10.10
C ALA A 97 5.95 -16.60 -11.08
N GLU A 98 5.99 -17.93 -10.89
CA GLU A 98 5.20 -18.87 -11.67
C GLU A 98 3.70 -18.70 -11.40
N GLU A 99 3.29 -18.57 -10.13
CA GLU A 99 1.89 -18.32 -9.78
C GLU A 99 1.39 -16.97 -10.36
N TYR A 100 2.22 -15.93 -10.33
CA TYR A 100 1.88 -14.65 -10.95
C TYR A 100 1.74 -14.75 -12.47
N LEU A 101 2.61 -15.53 -13.12
CA LEU A 101 2.52 -15.77 -14.55
C LEU A 101 1.24 -16.53 -14.94
N GLU A 102 0.85 -17.52 -14.13
CA GLU A 102 -0.44 -18.21 -14.29
C GLU A 102 -1.61 -17.26 -14.11
N GLY A 103 -1.60 -16.44 -13.06
CA GLY A 103 -2.63 -15.42 -12.82
C GLY A 103 -2.75 -14.40 -13.95
N MET A 104 -1.64 -14.03 -14.61
CA MET A 104 -1.66 -13.19 -15.82
C MET A 104 -2.34 -13.89 -16.99
N ARG A 105 -2.06 -15.18 -17.20
CA ARG A 105 -2.71 -16.00 -18.26
C ARG A 105 -4.20 -16.16 -18.01
N ASP A 106 -4.59 -16.51 -16.79
CA ASP A 106 -5.98 -16.72 -16.40
C ASP A 106 -6.79 -15.41 -16.47
N GLY A 107 -6.18 -14.30 -16.14
CA GLY A 107 -6.78 -12.97 -16.26
C GLY A 107 -6.83 -12.43 -17.70
N GLY A 108 -6.19 -13.08 -18.66
CA GLY A 108 -6.11 -12.63 -20.06
C GLY A 108 -5.26 -11.35 -20.22
N TYR A 109 -4.35 -11.08 -19.30
CA TYR A 109 -3.50 -9.87 -19.33
C TYR A 109 -2.27 -10.08 -20.22
N GLY A 110 -1.85 -9.01 -20.92
CA GLY A 110 -0.68 -9.03 -21.79
C GLY A 110 0.64 -9.10 -21.01
N PHE A 111 1.54 -9.95 -21.45
CA PHE A 111 2.91 -10.02 -20.94
C PHE A 111 3.88 -10.55 -21.99
N ASP A 112 5.15 -10.18 -21.83
CA ASP A 112 6.27 -10.73 -22.60
C ASP A 112 7.04 -11.71 -21.71
N TYR A 113 7.16 -12.96 -22.12
CA TYR A 113 8.08 -13.91 -21.50
C TYR A 113 9.50 -13.64 -22.00
N VAL A 114 10.47 -13.59 -21.11
CA VAL A 114 11.83 -13.17 -21.41
C VAL A 114 12.82 -14.15 -20.79
N GLU A 115 13.60 -14.83 -21.63
CA GLU A 115 14.68 -15.71 -21.19
C GLU A 115 15.73 -14.94 -20.39
N ALA A 116 16.40 -15.62 -19.42
CA ALA A 116 17.31 -14.97 -18.47
C ALA A 116 18.44 -14.15 -19.15
N ALA A 117 19.05 -14.69 -20.21
CA ALA A 117 20.09 -13.99 -20.94
C ALA A 117 19.60 -12.72 -21.64
N GLU A 118 18.39 -12.77 -22.21
CA GLU A 118 17.74 -11.61 -22.83
C GLU A 118 17.32 -10.60 -21.77
N ALA A 119 16.76 -11.05 -20.64
CA ALA A 119 16.39 -10.18 -19.52
C ALA A 119 17.61 -9.40 -18.97
N ALA A 120 18.74 -10.07 -18.75
CA ALA A 120 19.97 -9.42 -18.30
C ALA A 120 20.57 -8.46 -19.34
N ARG A 121 20.29 -8.67 -20.62
CA ARG A 121 20.66 -7.73 -21.68
C ARG A 121 19.75 -6.49 -21.70
N ARG A 122 18.45 -6.67 -21.52
CA ARG A 122 17.45 -5.58 -21.44
C ARG A 122 17.58 -4.78 -20.12
N TRP A 123 17.83 -5.48 -19.04
CA TRP A 123 17.97 -4.92 -17.69
C TRP A 123 19.33 -5.30 -17.09
N PRO A 124 20.41 -4.53 -17.39
CA PRO A 124 21.79 -4.91 -17.07
C PRO A 124 22.13 -4.96 -15.58
N PHE A 125 21.21 -4.58 -14.72
CA PHE A 125 21.30 -4.79 -13.27
C PHE A 125 20.90 -6.21 -12.83
N LEU A 126 20.44 -7.10 -13.73
CA LEU A 126 20.16 -8.51 -13.49
C LEU A 126 21.38 -9.37 -13.86
N GLU A 127 21.56 -10.47 -13.15
CA GLU A 127 22.62 -11.44 -13.38
C GLU A 127 22.04 -12.76 -13.93
N ALA A 128 22.19 -12.99 -15.24
CA ALA A 128 21.51 -14.02 -16.01
C ALA A 128 21.58 -15.44 -15.43
N ASP A 129 22.74 -15.82 -14.87
CA ASP A 129 22.97 -17.19 -14.39
C ASP A 129 22.33 -17.47 -13.02
N THR A 130 21.59 -16.51 -12.48
CA THR A 130 21.02 -16.56 -11.12
C THR A 130 19.51 -16.67 -11.08
N PHE A 131 18.85 -16.67 -12.23
CA PHE A 131 17.41 -16.82 -12.36
C PHE A 131 17.04 -17.59 -13.62
N ARG A 132 15.82 -18.11 -13.68
CA ARG A 132 15.34 -19.01 -14.75
C ARG A 132 14.83 -18.22 -15.94
N TYR A 133 13.95 -17.27 -15.70
CA TYR A 133 13.33 -16.38 -16.67
C TYR A 133 12.77 -15.13 -15.98
N ALA A 134 12.35 -14.18 -16.77
CA ALA A 134 11.51 -13.08 -16.32
C ALA A 134 10.26 -12.96 -17.19
N PHE A 135 9.24 -12.27 -16.73
CA PHE A 135 8.19 -11.76 -17.59
C PHE A 135 7.93 -10.28 -17.30
N PHE A 136 7.58 -9.56 -18.36
CA PHE A 136 7.30 -8.13 -18.30
C PHE A 136 5.86 -7.86 -18.74
N SER A 137 5.18 -6.95 -18.07
CA SER A 137 3.87 -6.43 -18.50
C SER A 137 3.83 -4.92 -18.38
N THR A 138 3.15 -4.28 -19.32
CA THR A 138 2.89 -2.83 -19.30
C THR A 138 1.79 -2.44 -18.30
N GLU A 139 1.02 -3.42 -17.80
CA GLU A 139 -0.13 -3.19 -16.91
C GLU A 139 0.27 -3.10 -15.44
N GLY A 140 1.09 -2.09 -15.13
CA GLY A 140 1.57 -1.82 -13.79
C GLY A 140 2.44 -0.57 -13.71
N GLY A 141 2.97 -0.31 -12.51
CA GLY A 141 3.85 0.84 -12.32
C GLY A 141 3.94 1.30 -10.87
N ALA A 142 4.35 2.54 -10.67
CA ALA A 142 4.52 3.16 -9.36
C ALA A 142 3.44 4.23 -9.10
N LEU A 143 2.72 4.10 -7.99
CA LEU A 143 1.80 5.11 -7.46
C LEU A 143 2.59 6.09 -6.58
N HIS A 144 2.53 7.38 -6.85
CA HIS A 144 3.23 8.43 -6.10
C HIS A 144 2.45 8.82 -4.84
N CYS A 145 2.63 8.08 -3.76
CA CYS A 145 1.79 8.13 -2.56
C CYS A 145 1.64 9.52 -1.94
N ARG A 146 2.72 10.30 -1.86
CA ARG A 146 2.69 11.65 -1.28
C ARG A 146 1.90 12.63 -2.12
N ARG A 147 2.02 12.53 -3.47
CA ARG A 147 1.24 13.36 -4.40
C ARG A 147 -0.24 12.98 -4.35
N ILE A 148 -0.54 11.69 -4.30
CA ILE A 148 -1.90 11.17 -4.15
C ILE A 148 -2.53 11.71 -2.87
N ALA A 149 -1.87 11.58 -1.73
CA ALA A 149 -2.39 12.04 -0.45
C ALA A 149 -2.63 13.55 -0.44
N ALA A 150 -1.67 14.35 -0.94
CA ALA A 150 -1.81 15.81 -1.05
C ALA A 150 -2.92 16.20 -2.03
N GLY A 151 -3.04 15.52 -3.17
CA GLY A 151 -4.08 15.75 -4.18
C GLY A 151 -5.47 15.49 -3.62
N ILE A 152 -5.68 14.35 -2.97
CA ILE A 152 -6.98 14.02 -2.36
C ILE A 152 -7.32 15.00 -1.24
N ALA A 153 -6.36 15.32 -0.36
CA ALA A 153 -6.60 16.26 0.74
C ALA A 153 -6.95 17.67 0.23
N LYS A 154 -6.31 18.13 -0.85
CA LYS A 154 -6.65 19.38 -1.53
C LYS A 154 -8.07 19.30 -2.10
N TRP A 155 -8.37 18.25 -2.86
CA TRP A 155 -9.69 18.05 -3.46
C TRP A 155 -10.80 18.05 -2.41
N LEU A 156 -10.61 17.35 -1.29
CA LEU A 156 -11.56 17.30 -0.17
C LEU A 156 -11.87 18.69 0.37
N ARG A 157 -10.85 19.52 0.61
CA ARG A 157 -11.03 20.91 1.10
C ARG A 157 -11.81 21.77 0.09
N GLU A 158 -11.51 21.62 -1.20
CA GLU A 158 -12.18 22.34 -2.28
C GLU A 158 -13.65 21.91 -2.46
N HIS A 159 -14.00 20.68 -2.01
CA HIS A 159 -15.37 20.15 -2.09
C HIS A 159 -16.11 20.14 -0.74
N GLY A 160 -15.66 20.96 0.21
CA GLY A 160 -16.38 21.27 1.44
C GLY A 160 -16.18 20.29 2.60
N ALA A 161 -15.23 19.35 2.50
CA ALA A 161 -14.86 18.53 3.65
C ALA A 161 -14.01 19.31 4.66
N ASN A 162 -14.19 19.02 5.94
CA ASN A 162 -13.31 19.51 6.99
C ASN A 162 -12.12 18.55 7.11
N VAL A 163 -10.90 19.03 6.83
CA VAL A 163 -9.68 18.23 6.90
C VAL A 163 -8.75 18.79 7.96
N TYR A 164 -8.63 18.08 9.08
CA TYR A 164 -7.84 18.47 10.24
C TYR A 164 -6.58 17.62 10.33
N GLU A 165 -5.44 18.29 10.21
CA GLU A 165 -4.11 17.73 10.47
C GLU A 165 -3.74 17.94 11.94
N ASN A 166 -2.81 17.12 12.46
CA ASN A 166 -2.36 17.18 13.87
C ASN A 166 -3.52 17.08 14.88
N SER A 167 -4.53 16.27 14.53
CA SER A 167 -5.77 16.09 15.28
C SER A 167 -5.95 14.62 15.66
N LYS A 168 -5.16 14.19 16.65
CA LYS A 168 -5.12 12.80 17.10
C LYS A 168 -6.35 12.44 17.91
N VAL A 169 -7.08 11.43 17.46
CA VAL A 169 -8.18 10.80 18.20
C VAL A 169 -7.60 9.87 19.27
N VAL A 170 -8.06 10.05 20.52
CA VAL A 170 -7.59 9.26 21.68
C VAL A 170 -8.68 8.38 22.28
N ALA A 171 -9.95 8.74 22.10
CA ALA A 171 -11.08 7.94 22.57
C ALA A 171 -12.29 8.04 21.62
N ILE A 172 -13.15 7.03 21.63
CA ILE A 172 -14.34 6.93 20.79
C ILE A 172 -15.49 6.38 21.63
N ASP A 173 -16.58 7.13 21.73
CA ASP A 173 -17.88 6.62 22.17
C ASP A 173 -18.60 6.03 20.97
N ARG A 174 -18.56 4.71 20.87
CA ARG A 174 -19.01 3.94 19.70
C ARG A 174 -20.53 3.97 19.52
N ASP A 175 -21.27 4.12 20.62
CA ASP A 175 -22.74 4.13 20.59
C ASP A 175 -23.27 5.53 20.27
N ALA A 176 -22.61 6.57 20.79
CA ALA A 176 -23.01 7.96 20.56
C ALA A 176 -22.38 8.61 19.31
N GLY A 177 -21.47 7.91 18.59
CA GLY A 177 -20.78 8.47 17.44
C GLY A 177 -19.89 9.68 17.78
N LYS A 178 -19.25 9.67 18.97
CA LYS A 178 -18.39 10.76 19.42
C LYS A 178 -16.93 10.36 19.43
N VAL A 179 -16.06 11.27 19.03
CA VAL A 179 -14.61 11.11 19.09
C VAL A 179 -14.01 12.21 19.97
N GLU A 180 -13.04 11.84 20.79
CA GLU A 180 -12.26 12.74 21.62
C GLU A 180 -10.86 12.92 21.02
N LEU A 181 -10.47 14.17 20.83
CA LEU A 181 -9.12 14.54 20.39
C LEU A 181 -8.17 14.64 21.58
N GLU A 182 -6.87 14.47 21.34
CA GLU A 182 -5.83 14.68 22.34
C GLU A 182 -5.85 16.10 22.96
N SER A 183 -6.42 17.08 22.27
CA SER A 183 -6.66 18.43 22.77
C SER A 183 -7.79 18.53 23.81
N GLY A 184 -8.59 17.49 23.99
CA GLY A 184 -9.82 17.47 24.79
C GLY A 184 -11.07 17.92 24.02
N GLU A 185 -10.95 18.28 22.76
CA GLU A 185 -12.11 18.61 21.92
C GLU A 185 -12.93 17.35 21.60
N MET A 186 -14.26 17.50 21.66
CA MET A 186 -15.22 16.44 21.33
C MET A 186 -15.94 16.77 20.03
N LEU A 187 -15.91 15.82 19.10
CA LEU A 187 -16.66 15.88 17.83
C LEU A 187 -17.72 14.78 17.79
N SER A 188 -18.82 15.02 17.08
CA SER A 188 -19.92 14.06 16.95
C SER A 188 -20.32 13.88 15.48
N ALA A 189 -20.69 12.65 15.12
CA ALA A 189 -21.17 12.30 13.78
C ALA A 189 -22.24 11.21 13.84
N ASP A 190 -22.97 11.05 12.74
CA ASP A 190 -23.93 9.96 12.57
C ASP A 190 -23.22 8.60 12.42
N ARG A 191 -22.03 8.61 11.78
CA ARG A 191 -21.16 7.45 11.55
C ARG A 191 -19.69 7.86 11.72
N VAL A 192 -18.87 6.93 12.21
CA VAL A 192 -17.42 7.11 12.32
C VAL A 192 -16.71 6.01 11.55
N VAL A 193 -15.85 6.36 10.60
CA VAL A 193 -15.04 5.40 9.84
C VAL A 193 -13.61 5.43 10.36
N ILE A 194 -13.12 4.30 10.81
CA ILE A 194 -11.79 4.16 11.40
C ILE A 194 -10.86 3.52 10.38
N THR A 195 -9.90 4.29 9.93
CA THR A 195 -8.85 3.90 8.97
C THR A 195 -7.47 4.21 9.53
N ALA A 196 -7.31 3.99 10.85
CA ALA A 196 -6.13 4.37 11.62
C ALA A 196 -4.88 3.51 11.36
N GLY A 197 -4.87 2.66 10.30
CA GLY A 197 -3.73 1.83 9.94
C GLY A 197 -3.25 0.98 11.13
N ALA A 198 -1.95 0.97 11.38
CA ALA A 198 -1.38 0.18 12.47
C ALA A 198 -1.75 0.68 13.88
N TRP A 199 -2.25 1.90 14.01
CA TRP A 199 -2.72 2.45 15.30
C TRP A 199 -4.14 2.01 15.66
N VAL A 200 -4.82 1.22 14.82
CA VAL A 200 -6.18 0.74 15.08
C VAL A 200 -6.29 0.01 16.41
N LEU A 201 -5.28 -0.77 16.81
CA LEU A 201 -5.26 -1.52 18.07
C LEU A 201 -5.17 -0.62 19.33
N LYS A 202 -4.79 0.65 19.20
CA LYS A 202 -4.86 1.62 20.30
C LYS A 202 -6.29 2.10 20.55
N LEU A 203 -7.13 2.13 19.52
CA LEU A 203 -8.53 2.54 19.60
C LEU A 203 -9.49 1.36 19.79
N PHE A 204 -9.14 0.18 19.24
CA PHE A 204 -9.93 -1.06 19.24
C PHE A 204 -9.02 -2.25 19.63
N PRO A 205 -8.60 -2.35 20.90
CA PRO A 205 -7.69 -3.40 21.36
C PRO A 205 -8.25 -4.83 21.21
N GLU A 206 -9.57 -4.98 21.18
CA GLU A 206 -10.24 -6.26 20.93
C GLU A 206 -9.93 -6.87 19.57
N LEU A 207 -9.60 -6.05 18.57
CA LEU A 207 -9.14 -6.52 17.25
C LEU A 207 -7.76 -7.20 17.30
N GLY A 208 -7.06 -7.14 18.42
CA GLY A 208 -5.80 -7.88 18.63
C GLY A 208 -5.95 -9.40 18.61
N ALA A 209 -7.18 -9.93 18.66
CA ALA A 209 -7.46 -11.34 18.43
C ALA A 209 -7.32 -11.75 16.95
N GLU A 210 -7.51 -10.82 16.00
CA GLU A 210 -7.49 -11.06 14.56
C GLU A 210 -6.32 -10.36 13.86
N LEU A 211 -5.81 -9.27 14.46
CA LEU A 211 -4.80 -8.42 13.85
C LEU A 211 -3.46 -8.51 14.58
N THR A 212 -2.41 -8.65 13.80
CA THR A 212 -1.03 -8.53 14.27
C THR A 212 -0.38 -7.30 13.65
N THR A 213 0.30 -6.50 14.47
CA THR A 213 1.11 -5.38 13.99
C THR A 213 2.54 -5.83 13.76
N TYR A 214 3.12 -5.40 12.63
CA TYR A 214 4.53 -5.59 12.30
C TYR A 214 5.19 -4.24 12.04
N ARG A 215 6.38 -4.06 12.60
CA ARG A 215 7.33 -3.06 12.15
C ARG A 215 8.07 -3.63 10.95
N THR A 216 8.22 -2.84 9.90
CA THR A 216 9.01 -3.17 8.72
C THR A 216 9.88 -1.99 8.31
N ALA A 217 10.84 -2.23 7.43
CA ALA A 217 11.66 -1.20 6.84
C ALA A 217 11.90 -1.46 5.36
N VAL A 218 12.18 -0.39 4.63
CA VAL A 218 12.64 -0.41 3.24
C VAL A 218 13.92 0.42 3.14
N VAL A 219 14.75 0.11 2.15
CA VAL A 219 15.99 0.83 1.91
C VAL A 219 15.94 1.57 0.58
N TYR A 220 16.46 2.79 0.56
CA TYR A 220 16.74 3.55 -0.65
C TYR A 220 18.23 3.43 -0.96
N LEU A 221 18.55 3.14 -2.22
CA LEU A 221 19.90 2.83 -2.65
C LEU A 221 20.33 3.76 -3.80
N GLU A 222 21.62 4.06 -3.82
CA GLU A 222 22.31 4.69 -4.96
C GLU A 222 23.04 3.61 -5.74
N PRO A 223 22.65 3.32 -7.00
CA PRO A 223 23.30 2.29 -7.80
C PRO A 223 24.66 2.75 -8.30
N PRO A 224 25.56 1.83 -8.74
CA PRO A 224 26.77 2.16 -9.48
C PRO A 224 26.48 3.08 -10.66
N ALA A 225 27.40 4.00 -10.96
CA ALA A 225 27.19 5.07 -11.94
C ALA A 225 26.83 4.56 -13.34
N ASP A 226 27.39 3.44 -13.76
CA ASP A 226 27.11 2.77 -15.04
C ASP A 226 25.75 2.12 -15.14
N LEU A 227 25.06 1.87 -13.99
CA LEU A 227 23.71 1.31 -13.94
C LEU A 227 22.61 2.36 -13.75
N ARG A 228 22.94 3.62 -13.46
CA ARG A 228 21.94 4.67 -13.19
C ARG A 228 20.94 4.86 -14.33
N ALA A 229 21.44 4.91 -15.57
CA ALA A 229 20.58 5.08 -16.74
C ALA A 229 19.60 3.90 -16.91
N ALA A 230 20.07 2.67 -16.68
CA ALA A 230 19.23 1.48 -16.76
C ALA A 230 18.14 1.49 -15.67
N TRP A 231 18.46 1.91 -14.46
CA TRP A 231 17.47 2.03 -13.37
C TRP A 231 16.47 3.17 -13.61
N ALA A 232 16.85 4.27 -14.26
CA ALA A 232 15.94 5.35 -14.59
C ALA A 232 14.79 4.89 -15.51
N GLU A 233 15.09 3.95 -16.41
CA GLU A 233 14.13 3.39 -17.39
C GLU A 233 13.50 2.05 -16.94
N ALA A 234 13.87 1.55 -15.78
CA ALA A 234 13.42 0.24 -15.32
C ALA A 234 11.92 0.23 -14.99
N PRO A 235 11.21 -0.91 -15.23
CA PRO A 235 9.89 -1.15 -14.64
C PRO A 235 9.99 -1.32 -13.12
N VAL A 236 8.85 -1.31 -12.42
CA VAL A 236 8.84 -1.84 -11.04
C VAL A 236 9.13 -3.34 -11.10
N ILE A 237 9.83 -3.86 -10.10
CA ILE A 237 10.17 -5.28 -10.06
C ILE A 237 9.39 -5.90 -8.91
N LEU A 238 8.63 -6.92 -9.25
CA LEU A 238 7.94 -7.76 -8.31
C LEU A 238 8.80 -8.97 -8.05
N ASP A 239 8.67 -9.40 -6.83
CA ASP A 239 9.19 -10.64 -6.42
C ASP A 239 10.45 -11.05 -7.18
N VAL A 240 11.58 -10.75 -6.63
CA VAL A 240 12.85 -11.14 -7.27
C VAL A 240 13.11 -12.64 -7.12
N GLY A 241 12.08 -13.38 -6.78
CA GLY A 241 12.07 -14.85 -6.71
C GLY A 241 12.74 -15.44 -5.48
N GLY A 242 12.53 -16.72 -5.29
CA GLY A 242 13.07 -17.48 -4.19
C GLY A 242 12.61 -16.98 -2.82
N THR A 243 13.48 -17.06 -1.84
CA THR A 243 13.19 -16.72 -0.43
C THR A 243 13.27 -15.22 -0.12
N THR A 244 13.41 -14.33 -1.12
CA THR A 244 13.61 -12.89 -0.87
C THR A 244 12.32 -12.17 -0.52
N ASP A 245 11.18 -12.63 -1.04
CA ASP A 245 9.88 -11.93 -0.92
C ASP A 245 10.08 -10.42 -1.14
N GLY A 246 10.77 -10.10 -2.24
CA GLY A 246 11.32 -8.78 -2.46
C GLY A 246 10.66 -8.03 -3.61
N TYR A 247 10.63 -6.70 -3.47
CA TYR A 247 10.18 -5.82 -4.54
C TYR A 247 11.12 -4.63 -4.69
N ILE A 248 11.17 -4.07 -5.91
CA ILE A 248 12.00 -2.90 -6.21
C ILE A 248 11.16 -1.87 -6.95
N ILE A 249 11.28 -0.61 -6.54
CA ILE A 249 10.68 0.51 -7.26
C ILE A 249 11.80 1.42 -7.72
N PRO A 250 11.99 1.58 -9.04
CA PRO A 250 13.03 2.46 -9.59
C PRO A 250 12.76 3.93 -9.26
N PRO A 251 13.75 4.81 -9.47
CA PRO A 251 13.56 6.24 -9.25
C PRO A 251 12.34 6.77 -10.02
N SER A 252 11.41 7.39 -9.30
CA SER A 252 10.14 7.85 -9.86
C SER A 252 9.53 8.96 -9.02
N GLY A 253 8.99 9.99 -9.65
CA GLY A 253 8.23 11.04 -8.99
C GLY A 253 8.96 11.83 -7.90
N GLY A 254 10.30 11.82 -7.91
CA GLY A 254 11.15 12.41 -6.88
C GLY A 254 11.54 11.44 -5.75
N GLY A 255 11.05 10.19 -5.78
CA GLY A 255 11.54 9.09 -4.95
C GLY A 255 12.79 8.44 -5.54
N GLY A 256 13.71 7.97 -4.68
CA GLY A 256 14.92 7.23 -5.07
C GLY A 256 14.63 5.77 -5.45
N LEU A 257 15.67 5.04 -5.78
CA LEU A 257 15.63 3.59 -6.03
C LEU A 257 15.38 2.85 -4.70
N LYS A 258 14.22 2.20 -4.58
CA LYS A 258 13.75 1.58 -3.34
C LYS A 258 13.73 0.07 -3.44
N PHE A 259 14.23 -0.57 -2.38
CA PHE A 259 14.17 -2.02 -2.17
C PHE A 259 13.41 -2.33 -0.88
N GLY A 260 12.53 -3.32 -0.93
CA GLY A 260 11.79 -3.79 0.23
C GLY A 260 11.61 -5.31 0.18
N SER A 261 11.52 -5.93 1.36
CA SER A 261 11.31 -7.38 1.49
C SER A 261 10.33 -7.68 2.60
N GLY A 262 9.42 -8.62 2.37
CA GLY A 262 8.50 -9.14 3.38
C GLY A 262 9.21 -9.93 4.48
N LEU A 263 10.45 -10.41 4.24
CA LEU A 263 11.27 -11.08 5.25
C LEU A 263 11.75 -10.11 6.34
N HIS A 264 11.86 -8.80 6.02
CA HIS A 264 12.31 -7.79 6.96
C HIS A 264 11.10 -7.19 7.73
N LYS A 265 10.40 -8.02 8.49
CA LYS A 265 9.28 -7.60 9.36
C LYS A 265 9.45 -8.16 10.78
N VAL A 266 9.19 -7.33 11.78
CA VAL A 266 9.29 -7.69 13.19
C VAL A 266 7.92 -7.49 13.84
N ARG A 267 7.41 -8.56 14.47
CA ARG A 267 6.15 -8.50 15.22
C ARG A 267 6.26 -7.53 16.40
N THR A 268 5.27 -6.68 16.58
CA THR A 268 5.18 -5.74 17.69
C THR A 268 3.74 -5.62 18.18
N SER A 269 3.56 -5.18 19.41
CA SER A 269 2.25 -4.82 19.97
C SER A 269 1.96 -3.31 19.87
N ASP A 270 2.95 -2.51 19.46
CA ASP A 270 2.83 -1.04 19.38
C ASP A 270 3.32 -0.54 18.01
N ALA A 271 2.43 0.17 17.31
CA ALA A 271 2.74 0.78 16.02
C ALA A 271 3.84 1.85 16.09
N ASP A 272 4.10 2.41 17.27
CA ASP A 272 5.15 3.42 17.46
C ASP A 272 6.48 2.82 17.94
N TRP A 273 6.52 1.49 18.16
CA TRP A 273 7.72 0.83 18.63
C TRP A 273 8.84 0.84 17.57
N ASN A 274 10.03 1.24 18.01
CA ASN A 274 11.29 1.18 17.25
C ASN A 274 11.18 1.75 15.83
N ARG A 275 10.63 2.97 15.70
CA ARG A 275 10.42 3.63 14.40
C ARG A 275 11.69 4.22 13.80
N GLU A 276 12.76 4.35 14.57
CA GLU A 276 14.07 4.76 14.06
C GLU A 276 14.76 3.56 13.38
N PRO A 277 15.46 3.77 12.25
CA PRO A 277 16.32 2.75 11.65
C PRO A 277 17.43 2.33 12.61
N VAL A 278 17.76 1.02 12.59
CA VAL A 278 18.89 0.51 13.37
C VAL A 278 20.15 0.43 12.51
N GLU A 279 21.33 0.48 13.15
CA GLU A 279 22.62 0.38 12.46
C GLU A 279 22.71 -0.92 11.65
N GLY A 280 23.16 -0.85 10.41
CA GLY A 280 23.29 -1.99 9.49
C GLY A 280 21.97 -2.50 8.89
N GLU A 281 20.80 -1.90 9.25
CA GLU A 281 19.50 -2.35 8.75
C GLU A 281 19.38 -2.20 7.22
N GLY A 282 19.88 -1.10 6.67
CA GLY A 282 19.86 -0.84 5.23
C GLY A 282 20.69 -1.86 4.44
N GLU A 283 21.88 -2.17 4.91
CA GLU A 283 22.77 -3.19 4.33
C GLU A 283 22.16 -4.60 4.44
N ALA A 284 21.51 -4.92 5.55
CA ALA A 284 20.83 -6.18 5.73
C ALA A 284 19.71 -6.37 4.70
N ILE A 285 18.85 -5.35 4.49
CA ILE A 285 17.79 -5.39 3.48
C ILE A 285 18.40 -5.46 2.07
N ARG A 286 19.39 -4.61 1.76
CA ARG A 286 20.06 -4.61 0.46
C ARG A 286 20.60 -6.00 0.10
N ASN A 287 21.25 -6.66 1.04
CA ASN A 287 21.93 -7.95 0.81
C ASN A 287 20.94 -9.11 0.58
N LEU A 288 19.67 -8.98 0.91
CA LEU A 288 18.64 -9.96 0.56
C LEU A 288 18.46 -10.11 -0.95
N PHE A 289 18.86 -9.11 -1.73
CA PHE A 289 18.71 -9.08 -3.19
C PHE A 289 19.94 -9.63 -3.95
N ALA A 290 20.86 -10.25 -3.26
CA ALA A 290 22.04 -10.90 -3.84
C ALA A 290 21.89 -12.44 -3.84
N PRO A 291 21.75 -13.12 -4.99
CA PRO A 291 21.33 -12.63 -6.29
C PRO A 291 19.83 -12.34 -6.34
N PRO A 292 19.19 -11.88 -7.42
CA PRO A 292 19.71 -11.77 -8.79
C PRO A 292 20.25 -10.38 -9.16
N MET A 293 20.30 -9.44 -8.19
CA MET A 293 20.77 -8.09 -8.47
C MET A 293 22.29 -8.06 -8.61
N LYS A 294 22.74 -7.71 -9.81
CA LYS A 294 24.17 -7.64 -10.15
C LYS A 294 24.87 -6.58 -9.32
N ARG A 295 26.01 -6.95 -8.69
CA ARG A 295 26.86 -6.03 -7.94
C ARG A 295 26.13 -5.31 -6.81
N ILE A 296 25.09 -5.93 -6.21
CA ILE A 296 24.24 -5.29 -5.20
C ILE A 296 25.06 -4.72 -4.01
N GLY A 297 26.16 -5.34 -3.65
CA GLY A 297 27.06 -4.87 -2.59
C GLY A 297 27.71 -3.51 -2.86
N GLU A 298 27.71 -3.04 -4.11
CA GLU A 298 28.26 -1.72 -4.50
C GLU A 298 27.18 -0.61 -4.44
N TYR A 299 25.91 -0.95 -4.19
CA TYR A 299 24.87 0.04 -4.05
C TYR A 299 24.96 0.73 -2.70
N GLY A 300 25.13 2.05 -2.71
CA GLY A 300 25.19 2.85 -1.47
C GLY A 300 23.84 2.99 -0.80
N VAL A 301 23.77 2.74 0.51
CA VAL A 301 22.55 3.03 1.29
C VAL A 301 22.40 4.54 1.44
N THR A 302 21.30 5.11 0.95
CA THR A 302 21.01 6.55 1.05
C THR A 302 20.05 6.88 2.18
N SER A 303 19.08 6.00 2.43
CA SER A 303 18.17 6.11 3.58
C SER A 303 17.46 4.79 3.86
N VAL A 304 16.99 4.64 5.10
CA VAL A 304 16.09 3.57 5.53
C VAL A 304 14.80 4.22 6.01
N VAL A 305 13.65 3.70 5.56
CA VAL A 305 12.34 4.19 5.96
C VAL A 305 11.59 3.07 6.66
N THR A 306 11.20 3.32 7.90
CA THR A 306 10.43 2.36 8.70
C THR A 306 8.94 2.65 8.63
N CYS A 307 8.12 1.62 8.69
CA CYS A 307 6.69 1.75 8.85
C CYS A 307 6.10 0.60 9.68
N ALA A 308 4.82 0.73 10.04
CA ALA A 308 4.10 -0.33 10.70
C ALA A 308 2.87 -0.72 9.88
N TYR A 309 2.60 -2.03 9.81
CA TYR A 309 1.45 -2.60 9.12
C TYR A 309 0.66 -3.51 10.06
N THR A 310 -0.63 -3.63 9.80
CA THR A 310 -1.47 -4.68 10.38
C THR A 310 -1.70 -5.79 9.38
N PHE A 311 -1.68 -7.03 9.87
CA PHE A 311 -1.92 -8.26 9.12
C PHE A 311 -3.00 -9.07 9.81
N THR A 312 -3.80 -9.79 9.04
CA THR A 312 -4.51 -11.00 9.47
C THR A 312 -3.60 -12.21 9.26
N ASP A 313 -3.91 -13.34 9.88
CA ASP A 313 -3.10 -14.57 9.75
C ASP A 313 -3.10 -15.11 8.30
N ASP A 314 -4.18 -14.86 7.56
CA ASP A 314 -4.33 -15.26 6.15
C ASP A 314 -3.99 -14.14 5.16
N GLU A 315 -3.40 -13.05 5.63
CA GLU A 315 -2.98 -11.87 4.87
C GLU A 315 -4.11 -11.20 4.07
N ARG A 316 -5.38 -11.43 4.43
CA ARG A 316 -6.53 -10.78 3.80
C ARG A 316 -6.90 -9.49 4.52
N PHE A 317 -7.54 -8.57 3.79
CA PHE A 317 -8.07 -7.34 4.39
C PHE A 317 -9.30 -7.65 5.23
N THR A 318 -9.61 -6.79 6.21
CA THR A 318 -10.78 -6.97 7.05
C THR A 318 -11.47 -5.66 7.41
N ALA A 319 -12.74 -5.76 7.78
CA ALA A 319 -13.51 -4.69 8.38
C ALA A 319 -14.35 -5.24 9.53
N ALA A 320 -14.65 -4.37 10.50
CA ALA A 320 -15.51 -4.69 11.63
C ALA A 320 -16.46 -3.53 11.95
N GLU A 321 -17.60 -3.80 12.54
CA GLU A 321 -18.56 -2.79 12.99
C GLU A 321 -18.69 -2.83 14.50
N PHE A 322 -18.65 -1.65 15.12
CA PHE A 322 -18.83 -1.46 16.56
C PHE A 322 -19.74 -0.24 16.78
N GLY A 323 -21.03 -0.49 17.04
CA GLY A 323 -22.01 0.59 17.17
C GLY A 323 -22.08 1.46 15.91
N THR A 324 -21.78 2.75 16.03
CA THR A 324 -21.73 3.68 14.88
C THR A 324 -20.43 3.61 14.08
N CYS A 325 -19.44 2.82 14.52
CA CYS A 325 -18.10 2.79 13.94
C CYS A 325 -17.94 1.68 12.91
N LEU A 326 -17.47 2.02 11.70
CA LEU A 326 -16.95 1.09 10.71
C LEU A 326 -15.42 1.12 10.76
N VAL A 327 -14.79 0.03 11.16
CA VAL A 327 -13.33 -0.11 11.17
C VAL A 327 -12.88 -0.83 9.91
N VAL A 328 -11.93 -0.24 9.17
CA VAL A 328 -11.30 -0.83 7.98
C VAL A 328 -9.82 -1.01 8.25
N SER A 329 -9.32 -2.22 8.18
CA SER A 329 -7.95 -2.54 8.58
C SER A 329 -7.34 -3.71 7.80
N ALA A 330 -6.14 -4.10 8.22
CA ALA A 330 -5.35 -5.19 7.67
C ALA A 330 -4.99 -4.98 6.19
N CYS A 331 -4.13 -3.99 5.92
CA CYS A 331 -3.56 -3.85 4.56
C CYS A 331 -2.62 -5.02 4.19
N SER A 332 -2.21 -5.85 5.17
CA SER A 332 -1.38 -7.06 5.01
C SER A 332 -0.23 -6.91 4.02
N GLY A 333 0.44 -5.74 4.04
CA GLY A 333 1.56 -5.42 3.15
C GLY A 333 1.22 -5.07 1.70
N HIS A 334 0.02 -5.42 1.20
CA HIS A 334 -0.32 -5.25 -0.22
C HIS A 334 -1.55 -4.35 -0.52
N GLY A 335 -2.12 -3.69 0.49
CA GLY A 335 -3.40 -2.96 0.38
C GLY A 335 -3.37 -1.66 -0.40
N TYR A 336 -2.22 -0.97 -0.55
CA TYR A 336 -2.19 0.38 -1.13
C TYR A 336 -2.81 0.48 -2.52
N LYS A 337 -2.52 -0.49 -3.39
CA LYS A 337 -3.02 -0.53 -4.77
C LYS A 337 -4.55 -0.65 -4.87
N PHE A 338 -5.20 -1.12 -3.81
CA PHE A 338 -6.67 -1.20 -3.69
C PHE A 338 -7.28 0.04 -3.01
N GLY A 339 -6.46 1.03 -2.60
CA GLY A 339 -6.91 2.14 -1.76
C GLY A 339 -8.13 2.87 -2.30
N ALA A 340 -8.17 3.18 -3.59
CA ALA A 340 -9.30 3.87 -4.21
C ALA A 340 -10.60 3.02 -4.18
N SER A 341 -10.53 1.73 -4.52
CA SER A 341 -11.69 0.82 -4.46
C SER A 341 -12.14 0.51 -3.03
N VAL A 342 -11.20 0.37 -2.09
CA VAL A 342 -11.51 0.27 -0.65
C VAL A 342 -12.32 1.47 -0.19
N GLY A 343 -11.93 2.68 -0.59
CA GLY A 343 -12.66 3.91 -0.24
C GLY A 343 -14.09 3.92 -0.80
N ARG A 344 -14.27 3.51 -2.06
CA ARG A 344 -15.61 3.39 -2.67
C ARG A 344 -16.48 2.39 -1.93
N ARG A 345 -15.98 1.19 -1.68
CA ARG A 345 -16.71 0.13 -0.99
C ARG A 345 -17.00 0.44 0.47
N ALA A 346 -16.07 1.12 1.17
CA ALA A 346 -16.31 1.59 2.53
C ALA A 346 -17.43 2.63 2.58
N ALA A 347 -17.48 3.57 1.63
CA ALA A 347 -18.56 4.55 1.54
C ALA A 347 -19.91 3.87 1.25
N GLU A 348 -19.97 2.88 0.37
CA GLU A 348 -21.16 2.06 0.11
C GLU A 348 -21.64 1.32 1.37
N ALA A 349 -20.72 0.73 2.12
CA ALA A 349 -21.05 0.03 3.36
C ALA A 349 -21.58 0.98 4.44
N VAL A 350 -21.04 2.20 4.54
CA VAL A 350 -21.54 3.23 5.45
C VAL A 350 -23.00 3.63 5.14
N GLU A 351 -23.36 3.74 3.85
CA GLU A 351 -24.73 4.10 3.43
C GLU A 351 -25.73 2.97 3.59
N SER A 352 -25.34 1.76 3.20
CA SER A 352 -26.24 0.61 3.13
C SER A 352 -26.34 -0.19 4.43
N GLY A 353 -25.36 -0.06 5.34
CA GLY A 353 -25.18 -0.99 6.47
C GLY A 353 -24.70 -2.38 6.04
N GLY A 354 -24.21 -2.54 4.80
CA GLY A 354 -23.81 -3.80 4.21
C GLY A 354 -22.38 -4.25 4.62
N ILE A 355 -22.11 -4.32 5.91
CA ILE A 355 -20.76 -4.68 6.43
C ILE A 355 -20.31 -6.08 6.00
N ASP A 356 -21.22 -7.06 5.96
CA ASP A 356 -20.87 -8.45 5.60
C ASP A 356 -20.48 -8.56 4.12
N ASP A 357 -21.17 -7.84 3.24
CA ASP A 357 -20.81 -7.78 1.82
C ASP A 357 -19.46 -7.10 1.62
N PHE A 358 -19.23 -6.01 2.33
CA PHE A 358 -17.96 -5.31 2.31
C PHE A 358 -16.82 -6.18 2.85
N ARG A 359 -17.03 -6.91 3.93
CA ARG A 359 -16.04 -7.82 4.51
C ARG A 359 -15.70 -8.95 3.52
N ARG A 360 -16.71 -9.57 2.88
CA ARG A 360 -16.48 -10.60 1.85
C ARG A 360 -15.68 -10.04 0.67
N TRP A 361 -16.00 -8.84 0.22
CA TRP A 361 -15.25 -8.18 -0.81
C TRP A 361 -13.79 -7.92 -0.40
N LEU A 362 -13.55 -7.37 0.80
CA LEU A 362 -12.21 -7.14 1.35
C LEU A 362 -11.38 -8.43 1.43
N ARG A 363 -12.03 -9.54 1.74
CA ARG A 363 -11.40 -10.86 1.81
C ARG A 363 -11.28 -11.56 0.45
N ALA A 364 -11.69 -10.89 -0.62
CA ALA A 364 -11.73 -11.44 -1.97
C ALA A 364 -12.54 -12.75 -2.09
N GLU A 365 -13.63 -12.88 -1.33
CA GLU A 365 -14.55 -14.02 -1.28
C GLU A 365 -15.83 -13.76 -2.11
N ALA A 366 -15.99 -12.56 -2.65
CA ALA A 366 -17.16 -12.16 -3.44
C ALA A 366 -16.96 -12.38 -4.95
#